data_1bcad310e8f8c50fc5df920852571d64
#
_entry.id   1bcad310e8f8c50fc5df920852571d64
#
_cell.length_a   1.000
_cell.length_b   1.000
_cell.length_c   1.000
_cell.angle_alpha   90.00
_cell.angle_beta   90.00
_cell.angle_gamma   90.00
#
_symmetry.space_group_name_H-M   'P 1'
#
loop_
_entity.id
_entity.type
_entity.pdbx_description
1 polymer ?
#
loop_
_entity_poly.entity_id
_entity_poly.type
_entity_poly.pdbx_seq_one_letter_code
_entity_poly.pdbx_strand_id
1 'polypeptide(L)'
;MQQAMEAVQQELEKKELSVSAGGGAVQVIVTGAQQLRSLTLDPEFLKEDKEMVEETIMTAIQEAIDKSKAMSEEAMNAISGGMSMGGLI
;
A
#
# COMPACT_ATOMS: atom_id res chain seq x y z
N MET A 1 -21.52 12.12 6.22
CA MET A 1 -20.78 10.90 6.50
C MET A 1 -20.25 10.23 5.25
N GLN A 2 -21.11 9.97 4.26
CA GLN A 2 -20.65 9.38 3.00
C GLN A 2 -19.64 10.28 2.30
N GLN A 3 -19.85 11.57 2.33
CA GLN A 3 -18.94 12.50 1.68
C GLN A 3 -17.55 12.47 2.29
N ALA A 4 -17.49 12.35 3.61
CA ALA A 4 -16.19 12.28 4.29
C ALA A 4 -15.45 11.00 3.91
N MET A 5 -16.16 9.87 3.83
CA MET A 5 -15.56 8.61 3.44
C MET A 5 -15.11 8.63 2.00
N GLU A 6 -15.91 9.24 1.13
CA GLU A 6 -15.52 9.38 -0.28
C GLU A 6 -14.29 10.25 -0.45
N ALA A 7 -14.21 11.34 0.33
CA ALA A 7 -13.06 12.22 0.28
C ALA A 7 -11.80 11.50 0.73
N VAL A 8 -11.90 10.70 1.81
CA VAL A 8 -10.78 9.91 2.31
C VAL A 8 -10.37 8.88 1.28
N GLN A 9 -11.36 8.22 0.67
CA GLN A 9 -11.08 7.22 -0.35
C GLN A 9 -10.34 7.84 -1.53
N GLN A 10 -10.78 9.01 -1.98
CA GLN A 10 -10.13 9.71 -3.07
C GLN A 10 -8.71 10.13 -2.72
N GLU A 11 -8.50 10.57 -1.50
CA GLU A 11 -7.16 10.92 -1.04
C GLU A 11 -6.26 9.71 -0.99
N LEU A 12 -6.79 8.57 -0.51
CA LEU A 12 -6.02 7.33 -0.46
C LEU A 12 -5.63 6.86 -1.86
N GLU A 13 -6.51 7.04 -2.83
CA GLU A 13 -6.22 6.69 -4.21
C GLU A 13 -5.07 7.51 -4.79
N LYS A 14 -4.89 8.73 -4.30
CA LYS A 14 -3.84 9.61 -4.77
C LYS A 14 -2.52 9.43 -4.03
N LYS A 15 -2.56 8.88 -2.82
CA LYS A 15 -1.36 8.66 -2.04
C LYS A 15 -0.66 7.39 -2.51
N GLU A 16 0.63 7.51 -2.73
CA GLU A 16 1.43 6.39 -3.21
C GLU A 16 2.45 5.98 -2.17
N LEU A 17 2.59 4.68 -2.01
CA LEU A 17 3.58 4.09 -1.14
C LEU A 17 4.57 3.31 -1.99
N SER A 18 5.84 3.47 -1.68
CA SER A 18 6.89 2.72 -2.36
C SER A 18 7.40 1.62 -1.45
N VAL A 19 7.45 0.41 -1.97
CA VAL A 19 7.95 -0.76 -1.24
C VAL A 19 9.03 -1.39 -2.09
N SER A 20 10.11 -1.82 -1.45
CA SER A 20 11.16 -2.52 -2.17
C SER A 20 11.52 -3.81 -1.47
N ALA A 21 12.01 -4.77 -2.23
CA ALA A 21 12.45 -6.06 -1.73
C ALA A 21 13.67 -6.51 -2.52
N GLY A 22 14.37 -7.51 -2.00
CA GLY A 22 15.55 -8.03 -2.66
C GLY A 22 16.67 -7.01 -2.78
N GLY A 23 16.85 -6.17 -1.74
CA GLY A 23 17.88 -5.16 -1.75
C GLY A 23 17.64 -4.03 -2.74
N GLY A 24 16.37 -3.78 -3.06
CA GLY A 24 16.00 -2.74 -4.01
C GLY A 24 15.83 -3.23 -5.44
N ALA A 25 16.01 -4.54 -5.67
CA ALA A 25 15.87 -5.12 -7.00
C ALA A 25 14.42 -5.15 -7.47
N VAL A 26 13.48 -5.19 -6.54
CA VAL A 26 12.06 -5.17 -6.84
C VAL A 26 11.47 -3.94 -6.17
N GLN A 27 10.80 -3.11 -6.94
CA GLN A 27 10.15 -1.92 -6.41
C GLN A 27 8.71 -1.92 -6.82
N VAL A 28 7.83 -1.69 -5.86
CA VAL A 28 6.38 -1.68 -6.08
C VAL A 28 5.84 -0.35 -5.60
N ILE A 29 4.99 0.27 -6.41
CA ILE A 29 4.25 1.45 -5.98
C ILE A 29 2.79 1.07 -5.88
N VAL A 30 2.22 1.33 -4.71
CA VAL A 30 0.83 1.01 -4.41
C VAL A 30 0.15 2.25 -3.85
N THR A 31 -1.13 2.40 -4.12
CA THR A 31 -1.89 3.51 -3.55
C THR A 31 -2.43 3.12 -2.17
N GLY A 32 -2.88 4.12 -1.42
CA GLY A 32 -3.53 3.87 -0.14
C GLY A 32 -4.85 3.13 -0.28
N ALA A 33 -5.39 3.03 -1.51
CA ALA A 33 -6.60 2.27 -1.81
C ALA A 33 -6.29 0.87 -2.31
N GLN A 34 -5.07 0.38 -2.07
CA GLN A 34 -4.65 -0.99 -2.37
C GLN A 34 -4.62 -1.27 -3.87
N GLN A 35 -4.30 -0.26 -4.66
CA GLN A 35 -4.12 -0.42 -6.09
C GLN A 35 -2.64 -0.37 -6.43
N LEU A 36 -2.16 -1.37 -7.14
CA LEU A 36 -0.78 -1.37 -7.61
C LEU A 36 -0.64 -0.44 -8.79
N ARG A 37 0.30 0.48 -8.70
CA ARG A 37 0.54 1.46 -9.76
C ARG A 37 1.67 1.03 -10.67
N SER A 38 2.73 0.47 -10.10
CA SER A 38 3.86 0.05 -10.91
C SER A 38 4.64 -1.05 -10.21
N LEU A 39 5.36 -1.80 -11.02
CA LEU A 39 6.28 -2.83 -10.57
C LEU A 39 7.53 -2.66 -11.41
N THR A 40 8.65 -2.40 -10.74
CA THR A 40 9.92 -2.20 -11.44
C THR A 40 10.89 -3.27 -10.98
N LEU A 41 11.55 -3.90 -11.95
CA LEU A 41 12.53 -4.96 -11.69
C LEU A 41 13.87 -4.55 -12.23
N ASP A 42 14.92 -4.79 -11.44
CA ASP A 42 16.28 -4.60 -11.89
C ASP A 42 16.60 -5.71 -12.89
N PRO A 43 17.11 -5.38 -14.08
CA PRO A 43 17.46 -6.40 -15.07
C PRO A 43 18.45 -7.45 -14.56
N GLU A 44 19.38 -7.05 -13.71
CA GLU A 44 20.35 -7.98 -13.15
C GLU A 44 19.66 -9.00 -12.24
N PHE A 45 18.61 -8.57 -11.53
CA PHE A 45 17.86 -9.46 -10.66
C PHE A 45 17.14 -10.55 -11.46
N LEU A 46 16.72 -10.24 -12.67
CA LEU A 46 16.04 -11.21 -13.52
C LEU A 46 16.93 -12.37 -13.95
N LYS A 47 18.24 -12.23 -13.78
CA LYS A 47 19.17 -13.32 -14.06
C LYS A 47 19.28 -14.33 -12.92
N GLU A 48 18.69 -13.99 -11.78
CA GLU A 48 18.71 -14.89 -10.64
C GLU A 48 17.74 -16.06 -10.86
N ASP A 49 17.80 -17.02 -9.93
CA ASP A 49 16.94 -18.18 -9.99
C ASP A 49 15.47 -17.77 -10.09
N LYS A 50 14.73 -18.45 -10.95
CA LYS A 50 13.33 -18.12 -11.20
C LYS A 50 12.50 -18.14 -9.93
N GLU A 51 12.69 -19.16 -9.09
CA GLU A 51 11.93 -19.27 -7.85
C GLU A 51 12.23 -18.10 -6.90
N MET A 52 13.48 -17.71 -6.84
CA MET A 52 13.89 -16.57 -6.03
C MET A 52 13.24 -15.29 -6.51
N VAL A 53 13.23 -15.08 -7.83
CA VAL A 53 12.60 -13.90 -8.43
C VAL A 53 11.11 -13.89 -8.09
N GLU A 54 10.45 -15.01 -8.28
CA GLU A 54 9.02 -15.11 -8.01
C GLU A 54 8.69 -14.83 -6.56
N GLU A 55 9.44 -15.41 -5.64
CA GLU A 55 9.21 -15.22 -4.21
C GLU A 55 9.45 -13.78 -3.79
N THR A 56 10.49 -13.17 -4.33
CA THR A 56 10.82 -11.78 -4.00
C THR A 56 9.72 -10.85 -4.48
N ILE A 57 9.19 -11.08 -5.67
CA ILE A 57 8.09 -10.28 -6.20
C ILE A 57 6.86 -10.44 -5.33
N MET A 58 6.52 -11.67 -4.95
CA MET A 58 5.37 -11.92 -4.10
C MET A 58 5.52 -11.22 -2.75
N THR A 59 6.72 -11.29 -2.18
CA THR A 59 6.99 -10.62 -0.91
C THR A 59 6.80 -9.12 -1.02
N ALA A 60 7.30 -8.52 -2.09
CA ALA A 60 7.17 -7.09 -2.29
C ALA A 60 5.70 -6.68 -2.45
N ILE A 61 4.95 -7.45 -3.23
CA ILE A 61 3.53 -7.16 -3.43
C ILE A 61 2.75 -7.31 -2.14
N GLN A 62 3.01 -8.38 -1.40
CA GLN A 62 2.30 -8.60 -0.14
C GLN A 62 2.61 -7.49 0.86
N GLU A 63 3.86 -7.08 0.96
CA GLU A 63 4.24 -5.99 1.84
C GLU A 63 3.58 -4.68 1.41
N ALA A 64 3.51 -4.44 0.11
CA ALA A 64 2.86 -3.24 -0.40
C ALA A 64 1.38 -3.22 -0.03
N ILE A 65 0.70 -4.35 -0.20
CA ILE A 65 -0.72 -4.46 0.14
C ILE A 65 -0.91 -4.28 1.64
N ASP A 66 -0.06 -4.90 2.45
CA ASP A 66 -0.17 -4.78 3.91
C ASP A 66 0.02 -3.33 4.36
N LYS A 67 0.99 -2.64 3.81
CA LYS A 67 1.22 -1.24 4.14
C LYS A 67 0.07 -0.36 3.69
N SER A 68 -0.48 -0.65 2.52
CA SER A 68 -1.63 0.08 1.99
C SER A 68 -2.85 -0.12 2.89
N LYS A 69 -3.07 -1.35 3.35
CA LYS A 69 -4.16 -1.63 4.28
C LYS A 69 -3.98 -0.88 5.59
N ALA A 70 -2.76 -0.87 6.11
CA ALA A 70 -2.49 -0.16 7.35
C ALA A 70 -2.77 1.33 7.20
N MET A 71 -2.38 1.91 6.08
CA MET A 71 -2.64 3.32 5.82
C MET A 71 -4.14 3.58 5.72
N SER A 72 -4.86 2.70 5.03
CA SER A 72 -6.31 2.84 4.88
C SER A 72 -7.02 2.70 6.22
N GLU A 73 -6.63 1.72 7.03
CA GLU A 73 -7.21 1.52 8.35
C GLU A 73 -6.94 2.70 9.27
N GLU A 74 -5.73 3.24 9.21
CA GLU A 74 -5.36 4.39 10.01
C GLU A 74 -6.20 5.61 9.62
N ALA A 75 -6.41 5.82 8.33
CA ALA A 75 -7.23 6.92 7.85
C ALA A 75 -8.69 6.74 8.29
N MET A 76 -9.20 5.54 8.22
CA MET A 76 -10.56 5.24 8.65
C MET A 76 -10.72 5.37 10.16
N ASN A 77 -9.72 4.91 10.90
CA ASN A 77 -9.74 5.04 12.36
C ASN A 77 -9.71 6.49 12.79
N ALA A 78 -9.00 7.33 12.06
CA ALA A 78 -8.96 8.75 12.36
C ALA A 78 -10.35 9.37 12.25
N ILE A 79 -11.11 8.97 11.22
CA ILE A 79 -12.47 9.45 11.04
C ILE A 79 -13.39 8.88 12.13
N SER A 80 -13.34 7.56 12.33
CA SER A 80 -14.16 6.90 13.34
C SER A 80 -13.82 7.39 14.74
N GLY A 81 -12.53 7.53 15.02
CA GLY A 81 -12.08 8.01 16.32
C GLY A 81 -12.58 9.40 16.62
N GLY A 82 -12.52 10.28 15.62
CA GLY A 82 -13.03 11.62 15.77
C GLY A 82 -14.53 11.63 16.02
N MET A 83 -15.26 10.81 15.32
CA MET A 83 -16.70 10.70 15.50
C MET A 83 -17.05 10.07 16.84
N SER A 84 -16.32 9.04 17.24
CA SER A 84 -16.54 8.39 18.52
C SER A 84 -16.30 9.36 19.67
N MET A 85 -15.23 10.11 19.61
CA MET A 85 -14.93 11.08 20.63
C MET A 85 -16.00 12.13 20.73
N GLY A 86 -16.47 12.61 19.60
CA GLY A 86 -17.58 13.55 19.56
C GLY A 86 -18.84 12.96 20.17
N GLY A 87 -19.08 11.69 19.92
CA GLY A 87 -20.25 11.01 20.47
C GLY A 87 -20.14 10.74 21.96
N LEU A 88 -18.94 10.53 22.44
CA LEU A 88 -18.73 10.25 23.87
C LEU A 88 -18.76 11.51 24.72
N ILE A 89 -18.43 12.60 24.16
CA ILE A 89 -18.43 13.87 24.86
C ILE A 89 -19.79 14.52 24.83
#